data_039f9f106530dc461a04f2186a222196
#
_entry.id   039f9f106530dc461a04f2186a222196
#
_cell.length_a   1.000
_cell.length_b   1.000
_cell.length_c   1.000
_cell.angle_alpha   90.00
_cell.angle_beta   90.00
_cell.angle_gamma   90.00
#
_symmetry.space_group_name_H-M   'P 1'
#
loop_
_entity.id
_entity.type
_entity.pdbx_description
1 polymer ?
#
loop_
_entity_poly.entity_id
_entity_poly.type
_entity_poly.pdbx_seq_one_letter_code
_entity_poly.pdbx_strand_id
1 'polypeptide(L)'
;MVELSRTGHTYVLEEDGQIVGSGTVLPDGGTEAEIVAAFLIPESIGRGYGRKLFETLEADELAVKAERVWLTSSDMALGFYEHMGWVNPNGHRVRAGEENLLYMEKRK
;
A
#
# COMPACT_ATOMS: atom_id res chain seq x y z
N MET A 1 -7.29 -7.78 14.86
CA MET A 1 -7.85 -8.03 13.55
C MET A 1 -7.55 -9.45 13.10
N VAL A 2 -8.31 -10.37 13.64
CA VAL A 2 -8.08 -11.79 13.37
C VAL A 2 -8.27 -12.12 11.90
N GLU A 3 -9.27 -11.51 11.26
CA GLU A 3 -9.57 -11.78 9.86
C GLU A 3 -8.40 -11.40 8.94
N LEU A 4 -7.79 -10.23 9.17
CA LEU A 4 -6.67 -9.80 8.34
C LEU A 4 -5.48 -10.73 8.49
N SER A 5 -5.21 -11.23 9.70
CA SER A 5 -4.08 -12.12 9.89
C SER A 5 -4.28 -13.50 9.26
N ARG A 6 -5.53 -13.87 8.90
CA ARG A 6 -5.80 -15.12 8.20
C ARG A 6 -5.75 -14.99 6.70
N THR A 7 -6.13 -13.82 6.16
CA THR A 7 -6.29 -13.65 4.72
C THR A 7 -5.24 -12.75 4.11
N GLY A 8 -4.58 -11.94 4.93
CA GLY A 8 -3.58 -11.01 4.44
C GLY A 8 -2.31 -11.07 5.25
N HIS A 9 -1.30 -10.34 4.78
CA HIS A 9 -0.01 -10.26 5.44
C HIS A 9 0.26 -8.83 5.84
N THR A 10 0.44 -8.61 7.15
CA THR A 10 0.70 -7.27 7.69
C THR A 10 2.17 -7.15 8.05
N TYR A 11 2.77 -6.05 7.66
CA TYR A 11 4.16 -5.72 7.96
C TYR A 11 4.19 -4.43 8.77
N VAL A 12 5.10 -4.38 9.72
CA VAL A 12 5.33 -3.18 10.51
C VAL A 12 6.78 -2.74 10.33
N LEU A 13 6.98 -1.43 10.39
CA LEU A 13 8.31 -0.85 10.36
C LEU A 13 8.60 -0.27 11.73
N GLU A 14 9.67 -0.75 12.36
CA GLU A 14 10.03 -0.32 13.71
C GLU A 14 11.35 0.45 13.70
N GLU A 15 11.41 1.44 14.57
CA GLU A 15 12.64 2.18 14.84
C GLU A 15 12.74 2.41 16.33
N ASP A 16 13.84 1.97 16.93
CA ASP A 16 14.11 2.14 18.38
C ASP A 16 12.95 1.63 19.25
N GLY A 17 12.36 0.50 18.86
CA GLY A 17 11.28 -0.10 19.62
C GLY A 17 9.91 0.50 19.37
N GLN A 18 9.79 1.45 18.47
CA GLN A 18 8.51 2.08 18.13
C GLN A 18 8.08 1.70 16.72
N ILE A 19 6.77 1.48 16.54
CA ILE A 19 6.23 1.24 15.21
C ILE A 19 6.08 2.60 14.53
N VAL A 20 6.79 2.79 13.42
CA VAL A 20 6.77 4.04 12.68
C VAL A 20 6.02 3.93 11.35
N GLY A 21 5.64 2.73 10.97
CA GLY A 21 4.84 2.53 9.77
C GLY A 21 4.27 1.13 9.73
N SER A 22 3.26 0.93 8.90
CA SER A 22 2.61 -0.36 8.77
C SER A 22 1.88 -0.43 7.42
N GLY A 23 1.62 -1.63 6.95
CA GLY A 23 0.81 -1.85 5.77
C GLY A 23 0.42 -3.32 5.67
N THR A 24 -0.63 -3.59 4.92
CA THR A 24 -1.17 -4.94 4.78
C THR A 24 -1.40 -5.25 3.30
N VAL A 25 -1.02 -6.47 2.90
CA VAL A 25 -1.30 -6.99 1.56
C VAL A 25 -2.43 -7.99 1.68
N LEU A 26 -3.51 -7.78 0.95
CA LEU A 26 -4.67 -8.68 0.94
C LEU A 26 -4.80 -9.33 -0.43
N PRO A 27 -5.22 -10.60 -0.49
CA PRO A 27 -5.56 -11.21 -1.78
C PRO A 27 -6.86 -10.59 -2.29
N ASP A 28 -6.97 -10.46 -3.60
CA ASP A 28 -8.18 -9.92 -4.23
C ASP A 28 -8.52 -10.77 -5.44
N GLY A 29 -9.41 -11.74 -5.24
CA GLY A 29 -9.93 -12.55 -6.33
C GLY A 29 -8.98 -13.56 -6.95
N GLY A 30 -7.86 -13.86 -6.35
CA GLY A 30 -6.96 -14.92 -6.82
C GLY A 30 -5.88 -14.50 -7.79
N THR A 31 -6.10 -13.44 -8.58
CA THR A 31 -5.09 -12.96 -9.53
C THR A 31 -4.60 -11.56 -9.19
N GLU A 32 -5.16 -10.95 -8.16
CA GLU A 32 -4.84 -9.58 -7.79
C GLU A 32 -4.58 -9.48 -6.30
N ALA A 33 -3.94 -8.39 -5.90
CA ALA A 33 -3.72 -8.09 -4.50
C ALA A 33 -3.96 -6.60 -4.25
N GLU A 34 -4.40 -6.29 -3.04
CA GLU A 34 -4.64 -4.92 -2.62
C GLU A 34 -3.75 -4.58 -1.43
N ILE A 35 -3.16 -3.40 -1.43
CA ILE A 35 -2.43 -2.89 -0.28
C ILE A 35 -3.37 -1.94 0.48
N VAL A 36 -3.59 -2.24 1.76
CA VAL A 36 -4.50 -1.46 2.60
C VAL A 36 -3.81 -1.05 3.89
N ALA A 37 -4.39 -0.05 4.56
CA ALA A 37 -3.96 0.40 5.88
C ALA A 37 -2.47 0.79 5.93
N ALA A 38 -1.93 1.28 4.81
CA ALA A 38 -0.54 1.70 4.77
C ALA A 38 -0.41 3.09 5.39
N PHE A 39 0.52 3.23 6.33
CA PHE A 39 0.76 4.53 6.94
C PHE A 39 2.19 4.66 7.43
N LEU A 40 2.62 5.91 7.60
CA LEU A 40 3.86 6.26 8.28
C LEU A 40 3.54 7.37 9.26
N ILE A 41 4.18 7.36 10.43
CA ILE A 41 4.00 8.49 11.34
C ILE A 41 4.69 9.73 10.72
N PRO A 42 4.14 10.94 10.96
CA PRO A 42 4.66 12.15 10.30
C PRO A 42 6.16 12.38 10.50
N GLU A 43 6.68 12.07 11.67
CA GLU A 43 8.09 12.28 11.99
C GLU A 43 9.02 11.40 11.16
N SER A 44 8.49 10.35 10.56
CA SER A 44 9.29 9.41 9.75
C SER A 44 9.26 9.72 8.27
N ILE A 45 8.44 10.67 7.85
CA ILE A 45 8.32 11.03 6.44
C ILE A 45 9.62 11.72 5.99
N GLY A 46 10.08 11.36 4.80
CA GLY A 46 11.30 11.94 4.24
C GLY A 46 12.58 11.23 4.65
N ARG A 47 12.49 10.12 5.39
CA ARG A 47 13.67 9.37 5.85
C ARG A 47 13.88 8.07 5.08
N GLY A 48 13.17 7.88 3.97
CA GLY A 48 13.27 6.67 3.17
C GLY A 48 12.44 5.50 3.69
N TYR A 49 11.68 5.69 4.75
CA TYR A 49 10.89 4.62 5.34
C TYR A 49 9.71 4.22 4.47
N GLY A 50 9.12 5.18 3.75
CA GLY A 50 8.03 4.87 2.83
C GLY A 50 8.46 3.92 1.73
N ARG A 51 9.63 4.19 1.14
CA ARG A 51 10.18 3.29 0.12
C ARG A 51 10.43 1.91 0.69
N LYS A 52 11.04 1.84 1.86
CA LYS A 52 11.34 0.56 2.51
C LYS A 52 10.07 -0.24 2.80
N LEU A 53 9.04 0.43 3.32
CA LEU A 53 7.76 -0.21 3.60
C LEU A 53 7.15 -0.78 2.33
N PHE A 54 7.08 0.01 1.27
CA PHE A 54 6.46 -0.44 0.03
C PHE A 54 7.29 -1.48 -0.71
N GLU A 55 8.61 -1.43 -0.62
CA GLU A 55 9.44 -2.50 -1.15
C GLU A 55 9.13 -3.82 -0.45
N THR A 56 8.93 -3.77 0.87
CA THR A 56 8.57 -4.96 1.65
C THR A 56 7.19 -5.47 1.27
N LEU A 57 6.20 -4.58 1.17
CA LEU A 57 4.84 -4.98 0.79
C LEU A 57 4.80 -5.58 -0.61
N GLU A 58 5.52 -4.99 -1.55
CA GLU A 58 5.53 -5.47 -2.92
C GLU A 58 6.32 -6.76 -3.10
N ALA A 59 7.19 -7.09 -2.14
CA ALA A 59 7.94 -8.34 -2.15
C ALA A 59 7.17 -9.48 -1.47
N ASP A 60 6.02 -9.19 -0.85
CA ASP A 60 5.19 -10.22 -0.24
C ASP A 60 4.69 -11.20 -1.31
N GLU A 61 4.53 -12.48 -0.94
CA GLU A 61 4.16 -13.50 -1.92
C GLU A 61 2.82 -13.23 -2.59
N LEU A 62 1.87 -12.62 -1.88
CA LEU A 62 0.59 -12.27 -2.49
C LEU A 62 0.77 -11.21 -3.58
N ALA A 63 1.63 -10.23 -3.33
CA ALA A 63 1.90 -9.19 -4.32
C ALA A 63 2.73 -9.74 -5.49
N VAL A 64 3.71 -10.59 -5.20
CA VAL A 64 4.57 -11.16 -6.24
C VAL A 64 3.78 -12.04 -7.20
N LYS A 65 2.84 -12.83 -6.69
CA LYS A 65 2.02 -13.71 -7.50
C LYS A 65 0.90 -13.01 -8.24
N ALA A 66 0.55 -11.80 -7.82
CA ALA A 66 -0.56 -11.08 -8.41
C ALA A 66 -0.19 -10.54 -9.79
N GLU A 67 -1.16 -10.57 -10.70
CA GLU A 67 -1.00 -9.93 -12.01
C GLU A 67 -1.15 -8.42 -11.88
N ARG A 68 -1.90 -7.98 -10.88
CA ARG A 68 -2.10 -6.57 -10.60
C ARG A 68 -2.15 -6.35 -9.09
N VAL A 69 -1.37 -5.38 -8.62
CA VAL A 69 -1.45 -4.91 -7.24
C VAL A 69 -2.02 -3.50 -7.27
N TRP A 70 -2.99 -3.22 -6.42
CA TRP A 70 -3.64 -1.93 -6.43
C TRP A 70 -3.82 -1.38 -5.01
N LEU A 71 -4.03 -0.07 -4.94
CA LEU A 71 -4.30 0.61 -3.69
C LEU A 71 -5.08 1.89 -3.99
N THR A 72 -5.55 2.54 -2.93
CA THR A 72 -6.16 3.86 -3.06
C THR A 72 -5.29 4.88 -2.33
N SER A 73 -5.16 6.06 -2.91
CA SER A 73 -4.26 7.10 -2.44
C SER A 73 -4.99 8.42 -2.25
N SER A 74 -4.57 9.21 -1.26
CA SER A 74 -4.98 10.60 -1.17
C SER A 74 -4.28 11.41 -2.27
N ASP A 75 -4.82 12.58 -2.58
CA ASP A 75 -4.17 13.47 -3.55
C ASP A 75 -2.77 13.86 -3.10
N MET A 76 -2.57 14.02 -1.80
CA MET A 76 -1.28 14.41 -1.26
C MET A 76 -0.20 13.35 -1.44
N ALA A 77 -0.59 12.09 -1.47
CA ALA A 77 0.36 10.99 -1.59
C ALA A 77 0.63 10.58 -3.04
N LEU A 78 -0.07 11.17 -4.00
CA LEU A 78 0.05 10.79 -5.41
C LEU A 78 1.50 10.82 -5.90
N GLY A 79 2.22 11.90 -5.61
CA GLY A 79 3.60 12.05 -6.06
C GLY A 79 4.52 10.96 -5.51
N PHE A 80 4.32 10.56 -4.25
CA PHE A 80 5.08 9.47 -3.67
C PHE A 80 4.85 8.17 -4.44
N TYR A 81 3.59 7.83 -4.70
CA TYR A 81 3.29 6.59 -5.41
C TYR A 81 3.78 6.61 -6.84
N GLU A 82 3.63 7.74 -7.54
CA GLU A 82 4.17 7.85 -8.90
C GLU A 82 5.68 7.68 -8.93
N HIS A 83 6.36 8.25 -7.94
CA HIS A 83 7.82 8.10 -7.84
C HIS A 83 8.21 6.64 -7.59
N MET A 84 7.36 5.89 -6.91
CA MET A 84 7.60 4.47 -6.65
C MET A 84 7.18 3.56 -7.84
N GLY A 85 6.67 4.15 -8.91
CA GLY A 85 6.30 3.39 -10.10
C GLY A 85 4.84 2.99 -10.20
N TRP A 86 3.99 3.50 -9.30
CA TRP A 86 2.55 3.26 -9.37
C TRP A 86 1.92 4.19 -10.38
N VAL A 87 0.84 3.75 -11.02
CA VAL A 87 0.15 4.55 -12.02
C VAL A 87 -1.33 4.70 -11.66
N ASN A 88 -1.88 5.86 -12.03
CA ASN A 88 -3.31 6.16 -11.87
C ASN A 88 -3.92 6.17 -13.28
N PRO A 89 -4.55 5.07 -13.70
CA PRO A 89 -5.08 5.01 -15.08
C PRO A 89 -6.28 5.94 -15.22
N ASN A 90 -6.19 6.84 -16.20
CA ASN A 90 -7.31 7.71 -16.63
C ASN A 90 -7.93 8.55 -15.51
N GLY A 91 -7.18 8.87 -14.47
CA GLY A 91 -7.73 9.66 -13.37
C GLY A 91 -8.77 8.91 -12.54
N HIS A 92 -8.73 7.58 -12.57
CA HIS A 92 -9.70 6.74 -11.87
C HIS A 92 -9.72 7.04 -10.37
N ARG A 93 -10.92 7.24 -9.83
CA ARG A 93 -11.12 7.50 -8.40
C ARG A 93 -12.09 6.49 -7.80
N VAL A 94 -11.89 6.24 -6.51
CA VAL A 94 -12.72 5.32 -5.74
C VAL A 94 -13.30 6.08 -4.55
N ARG A 95 -14.60 5.99 -4.38
CA ARG A 95 -15.29 6.59 -3.24
C ARG A 95 -15.13 5.70 -2.02
N ALA A 96 -14.67 6.28 -0.91
CA ALA A 96 -14.56 5.58 0.36
C ALA A 96 -15.19 6.49 1.43
N GLY A 97 -16.47 6.28 1.72
CA GLY A 97 -17.22 7.17 2.59
C GLY A 97 -17.36 8.55 1.94
N GLU A 98 -16.87 9.58 2.60
CA GLU A 98 -16.88 10.93 2.07
C GLU A 98 -15.61 11.26 1.29
N GLU A 99 -14.62 10.36 1.30
CA GLU A 99 -13.38 10.58 0.60
C GLU A 99 -13.47 10.13 -0.85
N ASN A 100 -12.76 10.83 -1.71
CA ASN A 100 -12.68 10.52 -3.13
C ASN A 100 -11.20 10.26 -3.43
N LEU A 101 -10.83 9.00 -3.38
CA LEU A 101 -9.44 8.57 -3.43
C LEU A 101 -9.00 8.24 -4.84
N LEU A 102 -7.71 8.38 -5.10
CA LEU A 102 -7.12 8.00 -6.39
C LEU A 102 -6.84 6.49 -6.39
N TYR A 103 -7.27 5.82 -7.44
CA TYR A 103 -6.91 4.42 -7.65
C TYR A 103 -5.51 4.36 -8.25
N MET A 104 -4.64 3.55 -7.68
CA MET A 104 -3.27 3.38 -8.17
C MET A 104 -3.00 1.89 -8.37
N GLU A 105 -2.25 1.55 -9.41
CA GLU A 105 -1.94 0.15 -9.68
C GLU A 105 -0.52 -0.06 -10.19
N LYS A 106 -0.05 -1.29 -10.02
CA LYS A 106 1.13 -1.82 -10.70
C LYS A 106 0.73 -3.14 -11.35
N ARG A 107 1.02 -3.28 -12.64
CA ARG A 107 0.76 -4.53 -13.37
C ARG A 107 2.08 -5.22 -13.70
N LYS A 108 2.00 -6.51 -13.76
CA LYS A 108 3.14 -7.34 -14.16
C LYS A 108 3.13 -7.59 -15.64
#